data_e21356c54444a892525175b2d496b3e1
#
_entry.id   e21356c54444a892525175b2d496b3e1
#
_cell.length_a   1.000
_cell.length_b   1.000
_cell.length_c   1.000
_cell.angle_alpha   90.00
_cell.angle_beta   90.00
_cell.angle_gamma   90.00
#
_symmetry.space_group_name_H-M   'P 1'
#
loop_
_entity.id
_entity.type
_entity.pdbx_description
1 polymer ?
#
loop_
_entity_poly.entity_id
_entity_poly.type
_entity_poly.pdbx_seq_one_letter_code
_entity_poly.pdbx_strand_id
1 'polypeptide(L)'
;GDPDALNAFAREALVRENPLLNTTPLLFVTRKQYRRDHHNTATLFVSCEINARSYDTEGAFKVLDVRRGTVTTLFAPGPGVTVRDPDLDFAGERLVFSMRKGPQDNYHIYTMTVAGTELRQLTSAREVADVDPIWLPDGDILFSSTREPKYCMCNRHIMCNLYRMKADGANIHQIGISTLFEGHASVMPDGRILYDRWEYVDRNFGDAQGLWVCNPDGTGHALYWGNNTTSPGGVIDARTLSQSHLAIAVFGSCHDRPWGALGLIDRSRGVDGLEPVLRTWPAAFTNRIKTAGQDFDSTVRLTCKYEDPHPLDDR
;
A
#
# COMPACT_ATOMS: atom_id res chain seq x y z
N GLY A 1 10.34 22.84 30.15
CA GLY A 1 9.26 21.94 30.52
C GLY A 1 9.73 20.50 30.40
N ASP A 2 9.14 19.62 31.16
CA ASP A 2 9.47 18.20 31.13
C ASP A 2 9.00 17.59 29.77
N PRO A 3 9.92 17.00 28.97
CA PRO A 3 9.57 16.41 27.67
C PRO A 3 8.55 15.28 27.78
N ASP A 4 8.59 14.51 28.87
CA ASP A 4 7.66 13.38 29.07
C ASP A 4 6.26 13.86 29.42
N ALA A 5 6.13 14.93 30.19
CA ALA A 5 4.84 15.57 30.47
C ALA A 5 4.23 16.19 29.20
N LEU A 6 5.05 16.81 28.33
CA LEU A 6 4.60 17.35 27.05
C LEU A 6 4.14 16.24 26.10
N ASN A 7 4.89 15.15 26.02
CA ASN A 7 4.52 13.99 25.21
C ASN A 7 3.23 13.32 25.70
N ALA A 8 3.06 13.20 27.02
CA ALA A 8 1.83 12.66 27.62
C ALA A 8 0.61 13.54 27.31
N PHE A 9 0.76 14.87 27.44
CA PHE A 9 -0.28 15.82 27.09
C PHE A 9 -0.63 15.78 25.58
N ALA A 10 0.40 15.73 24.74
CA ALA A 10 0.18 15.63 23.29
C ALA A 10 -0.57 14.33 22.90
N ARG A 11 -0.21 13.19 23.50
CA ARG A 11 -0.94 11.93 23.28
C ARG A 11 -2.39 12.01 23.72
N GLU A 12 -2.66 12.62 24.88
CA GLU A 12 -4.02 12.79 25.36
C GLU A 12 -4.83 13.68 24.41
N ALA A 13 -4.35 14.90 24.15
CA ALA A 13 -5.07 15.90 23.37
C ALA A 13 -5.18 15.56 21.88
N LEU A 14 -4.10 15.07 21.27
CA LEU A 14 -4.05 14.87 19.81
C LEU A 14 -4.48 13.46 19.37
N VAL A 15 -4.48 12.48 20.26
CA VAL A 15 -4.83 11.11 19.93
C VAL A 15 -6.11 10.68 20.66
N ARG A 16 -6.12 10.61 21.97
CA ARG A 16 -7.25 10.06 22.74
C ARG A 16 -8.50 10.93 22.71
N GLU A 17 -8.33 12.25 22.75
CA GLU A 17 -9.43 13.22 22.71
C GLU A 17 -9.77 13.66 21.27
N ASN A 18 -9.03 13.20 20.28
CA ASN A 18 -9.30 13.51 18.88
C ASN A 18 -10.62 12.85 18.44
N PRO A 19 -11.65 13.62 18.03
CA PRO A 19 -12.95 13.07 17.66
C PRO A 19 -12.89 12.16 16.43
N LEU A 20 -11.90 12.29 15.57
CA LEU A 20 -11.70 11.40 14.41
C LEU A 20 -11.16 10.02 14.80
N LEU A 21 -10.48 9.92 15.94
CA LEU A 21 -9.84 8.70 16.40
C LEU A 21 -10.58 8.00 17.54
N ASN A 22 -11.36 8.72 18.33
CA ASN A 22 -11.97 8.18 19.55
C ASN A 22 -13.39 7.66 19.38
N THR A 23 -13.99 7.81 18.21
CA THR A 23 -15.35 7.37 17.90
C THR A 23 -15.42 6.00 17.22
N THR A 24 -14.35 5.62 16.51
CA THR A 24 -14.31 4.38 15.72
C THR A 24 -13.05 3.59 16.03
N PRO A 25 -13.15 2.26 16.28
CA PRO A 25 -11.98 1.43 16.46
C PRO A 25 -11.14 1.37 15.17
N LEU A 26 -9.81 1.27 15.31
CA LEU A 26 -8.89 1.17 14.19
C LEU A 26 -8.46 -0.29 14.00
N LEU A 27 -8.71 -0.82 12.81
CA LEU A 27 -8.16 -2.11 12.38
C LEU A 27 -6.71 -1.91 11.91
N PHE A 28 -5.83 -2.80 12.32
CA PHE A 28 -4.44 -2.82 11.85
C PHE A 28 -3.86 -4.23 11.82
N VAL A 29 -2.84 -4.41 11.01
CA VAL A 29 -2.07 -5.67 10.95
C VAL A 29 -0.81 -5.56 11.80
N THR A 30 -0.51 -6.63 12.55
CA THR A 30 0.81 -6.83 13.14
C THR A 30 1.53 -7.90 12.35
N ARG A 31 2.76 -7.64 11.94
CA ARG A 31 3.62 -8.55 11.20
C ARG A 31 5.08 -8.28 11.51
N LYS A 32 5.96 -9.19 11.15
CA LYS A 32 7.38 -8.89 11.11
C LYS A 32 7.65 -7.85 10.03
N GLN A 33 8.60 -6.96 10.30
CA GLN A 33 9.00 -5.97 9.32
C GLN A 33 9.62 -6.64 8.10
N TYR A 34 9.30 -6.16 6.91
CA TYR A 34 9.88 -6.64 5.66
C TYR A 34 11.40 -6.55 5.70
N ARG A 35 12.07 -7.54 5.14
CA ARG A 35 13.52 -7.49 4.99
C ARG A 35 13.87 -6.46 3.93
N ARG A 36 15.01 -5.80 4.12
CA ARG A 36 15.55 -4.93 3.07
C ARG A 36 15.82 -5.76 1.82
N ASP A 37 15.38 -5.29 0.68
CA ASP A 37 15.60 -5.91 -0.60
C ASP A 37 16.12 -4.90 -1.63
N HIS A 38 16.32 -5.37 -2.87
CA HIS A 38 16.84 -4.58 -3.97
C HIS A 38 15.82 -3.53 -4.46
N HIS A 39 14.51 -3.79 -4.32
CA HIS A 39 13.45 -2.87 -4.71
C HIS A 39 12.44 -2.66 -3.59
N ASN A 40 11.89 -1.45 -3.49
CA ASN A 40 10.81 -1.12 -2.56
C ASN A 40 9.49 -1.88 -2.85
N THR A 41 9.26 -2.27 -4.10
CA THR A 41 8.17 -3.17 -4.50
C THR A 41 8.27 -4.58 -3.88
N ALA A 42 9.36 -4.86 -3.16
CA ALA A 42 9.55 -6.06 -2.36
C ALA A 42 8.53 -6.25 -1.22
N THR A 43 7.64 -5.31 -0.99
CA THR A 43 6.44 -5.54 -0.18
C THR A 43 5.67 -6.76 -0.62
N LEU A 44 5.69 -7.03 -1.91
CA LEU A 44 4.97 -8.15 -2.48
C LEU A 44 5.84 -9.40 -2.48
N PHE A 45 7.06 -9.31 -3.00
CA PHE A 45 7.97 -10.46 -3.14
C PHE A 45 9.42 -10.05 -2.97
N VAL A 46 10.22 -10.93 -2.39
CA VAL A 46 11.67 -10.75 -2.23
C VAL A 46 12.40 -11.14 -3.52
N SER A 47 13.47 -10.45 -3.83
CA SER A 47 14.31 -10.71 -4.99
C SER A 47 14.78 -12.16 -5.10
N CYS A 48 14.90 -12.64 -6.34
CA CYS A 48 15.41 -13.95 -6.71
C CYS A 48 14.58 -15.14 -6.26
N GLU A 49 13.42 -14.91 -5.63
CA GLU A 49 12.53 -15.98 -5.21
C GLU A 49 11.07 -15.63 -5.45
N ILE A 50 10.32 -16.60 -5.94
CA ILE A 50 8.91 -16.39 -6.24
C ILE A 50 8.10 -16.28 -4.96
N ASN A 51 8.43 -17.02 -3.89
CA ASN A 51 7.59 -17.01 -2.69
C ASN A 51 8.33 -17.29 -1.37
N ALA A 52 9.50 -17.94 -1.37
CA ALA A 52 10.02 -18.53 -0.14
C ALA A 52 10.54 -17.52 0.87
N ARG A 53 11.12 -16.39 0.46
CA ARG A 53 11.74 -15.41 1.35
C ARG A 53 10.85 -14.24 1.74
N SER A 54 9.76 -14.01 1.02
CA SER A 54 8.73 -13.04 1.42
C SER A 54 7.80 -13.59 2.50
N TYR A 55 8.09 -14.80 2.99
CA TYR A 55 7.30 -15.48 3.99
C TYR A 55 7.94 -15.33 5.38
N ASP A 56 7.39 -14.45 6.18
CA ASP A 56 7.61 -14.39 7.61
C ASP A 56 6.28 -14.64 8.33
N THR A 57 6.30 -15.58 9.28
CA THR A 57 5.12 -16.01 10.03
C THR A 57 4.73 -15.01 11.12
N GLU A 58 3.57 -15.23 11.76
CA GLU A 58 3.11 -14.49 12.94
C GLU A 58 2.40 -13.14 12.65
N GLY A 59 1.68 -13.06 11.53
CA GLY A 59 0.77 -11.95 11.27
C GLY A 59 -0.54 -12.09 12.03
N ALA A 60 -1.13 -10.98 12.47
CA ALA A 60 -2.46 -10.94 13.08
C ALA A 60 -3.17 -9.63 12.76
N PHE A 61 -4.50 -9.69 12.63
CA PHE A 61 -5.33 -8.49 12.62
C PHE A 61 -5.75 -8.15 14.02
N LYS A 62 -5.60 -6.87 14.36
CA LYS A 62 -5.90 -6.31 15.66
C LYS A 62 -6.77 -5.08 15.54
N VAL A 63 -7.51 -4.81 16.60
CA VAL A 63 -8.37 -3.64 16.71
C VAL A 63 -7.90 -2.81 17.90
N LEU A 64 -7.64 -1.54 17.65
CA LEU A 64 -7.29 -0.53 18.65
C LEU A 64 -8.52 0.32 18.96
N ASP A 65 -8.98 0.28 20.20
CA ASP A 65 -9.84 1.31 20.79
C ASP A 65 -8.94 2.45 21.29
N VAL A 66 -8.87 3.53 20.50
CA VAL A 66 -7.97 4.65 20.79
C VAL A 66 -8.31 5.32 22.13
N ARG A 67 -9.61 5.50 22.40
CA ARG A 67 -10.11 6.16 23.63
C ARG A 67 -9.72 5.39 24.89
N ARG A 68 -9.90 4.06 24.85
CA ARG A 68 -9.56 3.18 25.97
C ARG A 68 -8.07 2.81 26.02
N GLY A 69 -7.37 2.98 24.90
CA GLY A 69 -5.99 2.52 24.74
C GLY A 69 -5.86 0.99 24.79
N THR A 70 -6.92 0.27 24.43
CA THR A 70 -6.95 -1.20 24.45
C THR A 70 -6.78 -1.79 23.07
N VAL A 71 -6.00 -2.85 22.97
CA VAL A 71 -5.81 -3.61 21.73
C VAL A 71 -6.39 -5.00 21.91
N THR A 72 -7.27 -5.41 20.99
CA THR A 72 -7.81 -6.76 20.93
C THR A 72 -7.37 -7.46 19.64
N THR A 73 -7.18 -8.77 19.70
CA THR A 73 -6.90 -9.58 18.50
C THR A 73 -8.21 -9.97 17.85
N LEU A 74 -8.40 -9.53 16.61
CA LEU A 74 -9.55 -9.92 15.79
C LEU A 74 -9.34 -11.29 15.15
N PHE A 75 -8.16 -11.49 14.56
CA PHE A 75 -7.82 -12.73 13.87
C PHE A 75 -6.33 -13.02 13.96
N ALA A 76 -5.99 -14.21 14.45
CA ALA A 76 -4.63 -14.74 14.45
C ALA A 76 -4.67 -16.16 13.89
N PRO A 77 -4.17 -16.39 12.67
CA PRO A 77 -4.37 -17.66 11.96
C PRO A 77 -3.56 -18.83 12.52
N GLY A 78 -2.63 -18.54 13.43
CA GLY A 78 -1.79 -19.57 14.07
C GLY A 78 -0.39 -19.72 13.48
N PRO A 79 0.41 -20.66 14.00
CA PRO A 79 1.79 -20.84 13.60
C PRO A 79 1.93 -21.21 12.12
N GLY A 80 2.94 -20.67 11.48
CA GLY A 80 3.23 -20.96 10.07
C GLY A 80 2.32 -20.26 9.06
N VAL A 81 1.39 -19.42 9.50
CA VAL A 81 0.50 -18.66 8.62
C VAL A 81 0.81 -17.18 8.74
N THR A 82 0.75 -16.45 7.64
CA THR A 82 0.88 -14.99 7.62
C THR A 82 -0.33 -14.36 6.97
N VAL A 83 -0.74 -13.19 7.48
CA VAL A 83 -1.82 -12.35 6.94
C VAL A 83 -1.29 -10.95 6.70
N ARG A 84 -1.84 -10.27 5.68
CA ARG A 84 -1.45 -8.91 5.30
C ARG A 84 -2.58 -8.22 4.52
N ASP A 85 -2.42 -6.92 4.33
CA ASP A 85 -3.22 -6.07 3.46
C ASP A 85 -4.73 -6.17 3.72
N PRO A 86 -5.22 -5.94 4.97
CA PRO A 86 -6.65 -5.96 5.24
C PRO A 86 -7.32 -4.70 4.71
N ASP A 87 -8.44 -4.87 4.00
CA ASP A 87 -9.32 -3.79 3.58
C ASP A 87 -10.77 -4.07 3.99
N LEU A 88 -11.50 -3.01 4.36
CA LEU A 88 -12.91 -3.07 4.78
C LEU A 88 -13.82 -2.75 3.61
N ASP A 89 -14.92 -3.49 3.48
CA ASP A 89 -15.97 -3.11 2.56
C ASP A 89 -16.62 -1.78 2.97
N PHE A 90 -17.32 -1.15 2.03
CA PHE A 90 -17.95 0.16 2.24
C PHE A 90 -19.10 0.14 3.27
N ALA A 91 -19.60 -1.03 3.64
CA ALA A 91 -20.56 -1.21 4.73
C ALA A 91 -19.87 -1.34 6.11
N GLY A 92 -18.55 -1.59 6.14
CA GLY A 92 -17.80 -1.86 7.37
C GLY A 92 -18.13 -3.22 8.01
N GLU A 93 -18.61 -4.18 7.22
CA GLU A 93 -19.09 -5.48 7.70
C GLU A 93 -18.14 -6.62 7.39
N ARG A 94 -17.35 -6.51 6.32
CA ARG A 94 -16.49 -7.57 5.81
C ARG A 94 -15.07 -7.09 5.55
N LEU A 95 -14.13 -7.97 5.81
CA LEU A 95 -12.72 -7.82 5.47
C LEU A 95 -12.38 -8.62 4.23
N VAL A 96 -11.56 -8.04 3.35
CA VAL A 96 -10.77 -8.76 2.36
C VAL A 96 -9.31 -8.63 2.71
N PHE A 97 -8.50 -9.66 2.49
CA PHE A 97 -7.09 -9.67 2.87
C PHE A 97 -6.31 -10.78 2.15
N SER A 98 -5.00 -10.67 2.19
CA SER A 98 -4.09 -11.70 1.70
C SER A 98 -3.65 -12.62 2.83
N MET A 99 -3.62 -13.93 2.59
CA MET A 99 -3.13 -14.93 3.54
C MET A 99 -2.34 -16.01 2.83
N ARG A 100 -1.25 -16.47 3.49
CA ARG A 100 -0.40 -17.58 3.05
C ARG A 100 -0.25 -18.58 4.18
N LYS A 101 -0.58 -19.85 3.92
CA LYS A 101 -0.69 -20.91 4.94
C LYS A 101 0.58 -21.67 5.24
N GLY A 102 1.68 -21.38 4.54
CA GLY A 102 2.94 -22.08 4.77
C GLY A 102 4.01 -21.76 3.73
N PRO A 103 5.23 -22.26 3.92
CA PRO A 103 6.35 -21.96 3.01
C PRO A 103 6.17 -22.53 1.59
N GLN A 104 5.34 -23.55 1.42
CA GLN A 104 5.04 -24.18 0.12
C GLN A 104 3.75 -23.63 -0.51
N ASP A 105 3.05 -22.72 0.16
CA ASP A 105 1.86 -22.06 -0.32
C ASP A 105 2.20 -20.70 -0.95
N ASN A 106 1.25 -20.11 -1.66
CA ASN A 106 1.29 -18.74 -2.14
C ASN A 106 0.34 -17.86 -1.34
N TYR A 107 0.44 -16.54 -1.52
CA TYR A 107 -0.60 -15.66 -1.04
C TYR A 107 -1.87 -15.84 -1.86
N HIS A 108 -3.00 -15.94 -1.18
CA HIS A 108 -4.32 -15.99 -1.77
C HIS A 108 -5.24 -14.97 -1.11
N ILE A 109 -6.28 -14.57 -1.81
CA ILE A 109 -7.28 -13.64 -1.28
C ILE A 109 -8.32 -14.39 -0.46
N TYR A 110 -8.61 -13.83 0.70
CA TYR A 110 -9.60 -14.32 1.65
C TYR A 110 -10.55 -13.21 2.05
N THR A 111 -11.75 -13.60 2.49
CA THR A 111 -12.70 -12.71 3.16
C THR A 111 -13.12 -13.29 4.49
N MET A 112 -13.54 -12.44 5.41
CA MET A 112 -14.22 -12.77 6.66
C MET A 112 -15.09 -11.60 7.10
N THR A 113 -15.97 -11.83 8.09
CA THR A 113 -16.69 -10.73 8.73
C THR A 113 -15.79 -9.95 9.68
N VAL A 114 -16.16 -8.72 10.03
CA VAL A 114 -15.46 -7.92 11.06
C VAL A 114 -15.54 -8.52 12.46
N ALA A 115 -16.39 -9.54 12.66
CA ALA A 115 -16.41 -10.34 13.88
C ALA A 115 -15.36 -11.47 13.89
N GLY A 116 -14.56 -11.63 12.82
CA GLY A 116 -13.57 -12.69 12.69
C GLY A 116 -14.17 -14.07 12.34
N THR A 117 -15.38 -14.09 11.82
CA THR A 117 -16.10 -15.31 11.42
C THR A 117 -16.25 -15.39 9.89
N GLU A 118 -16.79 -16.51 9.40
CA GLU A 118 -17.05 -16.75 7.96
C GLU A 118 -15.80 -16.63 7.07
N LEU A 119 -14.67 -17.14 7.57
CA LEU A 119 -13.42 -17.15 6.79
C LEU A 119 -13.60 -17.96 5.50
N ARG A 120 -13.40 -17.32 4.36
CA ARG A 120 -13.53 -17.91 3.03
C ARG A 120 -12.33 -17.58 2.16
N GLN A 121 -11.76 -18.60 1.51
CA GLN A 121 -10.74 -18.43 0.47
C GLN A 121 -11.41 -18.14 -0.89
N LEU A 122 -10.97 -17.10 -1.58
CA LEU A 122 -11.52 -16.69 -2.88
C LEU A 122 -10.63 -17.11 -4.04
N THR A 123 -9.30 -17.11 -3.87
CA THR A 123 -8.36 -17.49 -4.93
C THR A 123 -7.48 -18.66 -4.47
N SER A 124 -7.09 -19.55 -5.42
CA SER A 124 -6.36 -20.78 -5.11
C SER A 124 -5.50 -21.29 -6.27
N ALA A 125 -5.15 -20.44 -7.23
CA ALA A 125 -4.32 -20.85 -8.37
C ALA A 125 -2.91 -21.23 -7.91
N ARG A 126 -2.43 -22.40 -8.32
CA ARG A 126 -1.07 -22.85 -7.99
C ARG A 126 -0.03 -21.95 -8.65
N GLU A 127 1.08 -21.74 -7.97
CA GLU A 127 2.23 -20.93 -8.45
C GLU A 127 1.88 -19.47 -8.79
N VAL A 128 0.71 -19.01 -8.33
CA VAL A 128 0.23 -17.63 -8.44
C VAL A 128 0.08 -17.06 -7.05
N ALA A 129 0.63 -15.87 -6.83
CA ALA A 129 0.38 -15.09 -5.63
C ALA A 129 -0.60 -13.96 -5.96
N ASP A 130 -1.60 -13.82 -5.09
CA ASP A 130 -2.60 -12.77 -5.10
C ASP A 130 -2.49 -11.99 -3.78
N VAL A 131 -2.24 -10.69 -3.87
CA VAL A 131 -1.93 -9.84 -2.72
C VAL A 131 -2.60 -8.49 -2.84
N ASP A 132 -2.60 -7.73 -1.74
CA ASP A 132 -3.00 -6.34 -1.70
C ASP A 132 -4.43 -6.09 -2.25
N PRO A 133 -5.44 -6.82 -1.72
CA PRO A 133 -6.80 -6.68 -2.17
C PRO A 133 -7.49 -5.46 -1.57
N ILE A 134 -8.37 -4.83 -2.35
CA ILE A 134 -9.28 -3.78 -1.90
C ILE A 134 -10.70 -4.03 -2.39
N TRP A 135 -11.69 -3.60 -1.62
CA TRP A 135 -13.08 -3.56 -2.06
C TRP A 135 -13.34 -2.40 -3.01
N LEU A 136 -14.10 -2.65 -4.04
CA LEU A 136 -14.63 -1.64 -4.94
C LEU A 136 -16.04 -1.22 -4.52
N PRO A 137 -16.48 0.01 -4.87
CA PRO A 137 -17.81 0.51 -4.48
C PRO A 137 -18.99 -0.34 -4.98
N ASP A 138 -18.79 -1.09 -6.05
CA ASP A 138 -19.82 -1.99 -6.62
C ASP A 138 -19.80 -3.40 -6.00
N GLY A 139 -18.96 -3.62 -4.99
CA GLY A 139 -18.83 -4.87 -4.25
C GLY A 139 -17.88 -5.88 -4.88
N ASP A 140 -17.24 -5.59 -6.01
CA ASP A 140 -16.15 -6.39 -6.54
C ASP A 140 -14.86 -6.19 -5.74
N ILE A 141 -13.85 -7.01 -6.02
CA ILE A 141 -12.53 -6.95 -5.38
C ILE A 141 -11.46 -6.68 -6.44
N LEU A 142 -10.64 -5.69 -6.21
CA LEU A 142 -9.41 -5.42 -6.96
C LEU A 142 -8.22 -6.00 -6.16
N PHE A 143 -7.20 -6.51 -6.84
CA PHE A 143 -6.01 -7.07 -6.19
C PHE A 143 -4.82 -7.10 -7.14
N SER A 144 -3.62 -7.21 -6.60
CA SER A 144 -2.38 -7.42 -7.36
C SER A 144 -2.11 -8.90 -7.53
N SER A 145 -1.71 -9.34 -8.74
CA SER A 145 -1.50 -10.75 -9.03
C SER A 145 -0.31 -11.01 -9.93
N THR A 146 0.35 -12.15 -9.69
CA THR A 146 1.44 -12.69 -10.53
C THR A 146 0.93 -13.61 -11.64
N ARG A 147 -0.37 -13.59 -11.99
CA ARG A 147 -0.98 -14.43 -13.03
C ARG A 147 -0.35 -14.24 -14.40
N GLU A 148 0.10 -13.04 -14.70
CA GLU A 148 0.95 -12.78 -15.85
C GLU A 148 2.41 -12.91 -15.44
N PRO A 149 3.11 -14.02 -15.77
CA PRO A 149 4.46 -14.29 -15.28
C PRO A 149 5.47 -13.33 -15.89
N LYS A 150 6.12 -12.53 -15.05
CA LYS A 150 7.18 -11.62 -15.48
C LYS A 150 8.11 -11.25 -14.33
N TYR A 151 9.30 -10.78 -14.71
CA TYR A 151 10.34 -10.38 -13.78
C TYR A 151 10.86 -8.99 -14.11
N CYS A 152 11.35 -8.31 -13.08
CA CYS A 152 12.14 -7.11 -13.25
C CYS A 152 13.42 -7.42 -14.05
N MET A 153 13.83 -6.50 -14.91
CA MET A 153 15.00 -6.68 -15.78
C MET A 153 16.33 -6.70 -15.04
N CYS A 154 16.45 -5.99 -13.92
CA CYS A 154 17.72 -5.88 -13.20
C CYS A 154 17.98 -7.03 -12.20
N ASN A 155 16.96 -7.75 -11.80
CA ASN A 155 17.06 -8.95 -10.98
C ASN A 155 15.86 -9.88 -11.26
N ARG A 156 15.78 -11.00 -10.54
CA ARG A 156 14.68 -11.96 -10.72
C ARG A 156 13.49 -11.67 -9.79
N HIS A 157 13.24 -10.40 -9.52
CA HIS A 157 12.08 -9.98 -8.73
C HIS A 157 10.81 -10.16 -9.54
N ILE A 158 9.89 -10.97 -9.03
CA ILE A 158 8.60 -11.19 -9.68
C ILE A 158 7.73 -9.93 -9.58
N MET A 159 6.95 -9.68 -10.60
CA MET A 159 6.12 -8.47 -10.74
C MET A 159 4.64 -8.81 -10.90
N CYS A 160 3.79 -7.88 -10.46
CA CYS A 160 2.33 -8.01 -10.52
C CYS A 160 1.71 -7.04 -11.51
N ASN A 161 0.48 -7.37 -11.92
CA ASN A 161 -0.50 -6.42 -12.46
C ASN A 161 -1.78 -6.42 -11.62
N LEU A 162 -2.63 -5.43 -11.89
CA LEU A 162 -3.94 -5.32 -11.27
C LEU A 162 -4.95 -6.28 -11.92
N TYR A 163 -5.70 -6.97 -11.08
CA TYR A 163 -6.78 -7.89 -11.43
C TYR A 163 -8.04 -7.53 -10.66
N ARG A 164 -9.19 -7.87 -11.23
CA ARG A 164 -10.50 -7.69 -10.63
C ARG A 164 -11.26 -9.00 -10.62
N MET A 165 -12.09 -9.20 -9.58
CA MET A 165 -13.00 -10.36 -9.46
C MET A 165 -14.29 -9.98 -8.74
N LYS A 166 -15.29 -10.83 -8.83
CA LYS A 166 -16.50 -10.74 -8.02
C LYS A 166 -16.24 -11.06 -6.55
N ALA A 167 -17.10 -10.57 -5.64
CA ALA A 167 -17.01 -10.81 -4.20
C ALA A 167 -16.99 -12.30 -3.81
N ASP A 168 -17.45 -13.17 -4.67
CA ASP A 168 -17.44 -14.62 -4.47
C ASP A 168 -16.21 -15.33 -5.04
N GLY A 169 -15.27 -14.58 -5.65
CA GLY A 169 -14.07 -15.08 -6.31
C GLY A 169 -14.25 -15.42 -7.79
N ALA A 170 -15.44 -15.24 -8.35
CA ALA A 170 -15.71 -15.51 -9.76
C ALA A 170 -15.20 -14.38 -10.68
N ASN A 171 -15.07 -14.69 -11.97
CA ASN A 171 -14.75 -13.74 -13.04
C ASN A 171 -13.42 -12.97 -12.79
N ILE A 172 -12.37 -13.68 -12.42
CA ILE A 172 -11.04 -13.09 -12.31
C ILE A 172 -10.56 -12.66 -13.70
N HIS A 173 -10.26 -11.37 -13.87
CA HIS A 173 -9.73 -10.83 -15.12
C HIS A 173 -8.75 -9.71 -14.85
N GLN A 174 -7.80 -9.54 -15.77
CA GLN A 174 -6.78 -8.50 -15.71
C GLN A 174 -7.35 -7.15 -16.11
N ILE A 175 -7.04 -6.11 -15.34
CA ILE A 175 -7.35 -4.71 -15.68
C ILE A 175 -6.09 -3.87 -15.84
N GLY A 176 -4.98 -4.26 -15.22
CA GLY A 176 -3.68 -3.61 -15.37
C GLY A 176 -2.99 -4.03 -16.66
N ILE A 177 -2.32 -3.08 -17.34
CA ILE A 177 -1.69 -3.29 -18.65
C ILE A 177 -0.18 -2.97 -18.66
N SER A 178 0.43 -2.69 -17.50
CA SER A 178 1.86 -2.41 -17.43
C SER A 178 2.69 -3.63 -17.82
N THR A 179 3.76 -3.38 -18.56
CA THR A 179 4.74 -4.42 -18.90
C THR A 179 5.59 -4.83 -17.72
N LEU A 180 5.64 -4.06 -16.63
CA LEU A 180 6.45 -4.37 -15.48
C LEU A 180 5.62 -4.56 -14.22
N PHE A 181 5.21 -3.48 -13.52
CA PHE A 181 4.60 -3.58 -12.20
C PHE A 181 3.44 -2.60 -12.03
N GLU A 182 2.39 -3.06 -11.37
CA GLU A 182 1.28 -2.28 -10.84
C GLU A 182 0.86 -2.86 -9.49
N GLY A 183 0.60 -1.99 -8.51
CA GLY A 183 0.23 -2.42 -7.16
C GLY A 183 -0.20 -1.28 -6.25
N HIS A 184 -0.37 -1.58 -4.96
CA HIS A 184 -0.71 -0.66 -3.88
C HIS A 184 -1.91 0.24 -4.23
N ALA A 185 -2.98 -0.39 -4.71
CA ALA A 185 -4.16 0.30 -5.21
C ALA A 185 -5.04 0.87 -4.08
N SER A 186 -5.69 1.98 -4.36
CA SER A 186 -6.74 2.56 -3.52
C SER A 186 -7.87 3.14 -4.35
N VAL A 187 -9.09 3.20 -3.78
CA VAL A 187 -10.25 3.79 -4.45
C VAL A 187 -10.28 5.30 -4.18
N MET A 188 -10.42 6.08 -5.24
CA MET A 188 -10.59 7.52 -5.18
C MET A 188 -12.07 7.90 -4.93
N PRO A 189 -12.36 9.11 -4.42
CA PRO A 189 -13.74 9.56 -4.18
C PRO A 189 -14.64 9.56 -5.43
N ASP A 190 -14.05 9.69 -6.61
CA ASP A 190 -14.76 9.63 -7.90
C ASP A 190 -14.93 8.20 -8.44
N GLY A 191 -14.50 7.18 -7.70
CA GLY A 191 -14.60 5.78 -8.06
C GLY A 191 -13.46 5.24 -8.92
N ARG A 192 -12.51 6.09 -9.36
CA ARG A 192 -11.30 5.62 -10.05
C ARG A 192 -10.36 4.93 -9.08
N ILE A 193 -9.40 4.22 -9.62
CA ILE A 193 -8.33 3.53 -8.91
C ILE A 193 -7.07 4.37 -8.98
N LEU A 194 -6.49 4.71 -7.83
CA LEU A 194 -5.15 5.28 -7.70
C LEU A 194 -4.20 4.13 -7.35
N TYR A 195 -3.08 4.00 -8.07
CA TYR A 195 -2.14 2.91 -7.87
C TYR A 195 -0.73 3.35 -8.24
N ASP A 196 0.29 2.64 -7.79
CA ASP A 196 1.65 2.86 -8.27
C ASP A 196 1.97 1.94 -9.45
N ARG A 197 2.77 2.49 -10.36
CA ARG A 197 3.22 1.79 -11.56
C ARG A 197 4.70 2.05 -11.80
N TRP A 198 5.42 0.98 -12.03
CA TRP A 198 6.83 1.05 -12.38
C TRP A 198 7.06 0.68 -13.84
N GLU A 199 7.65 1.61 -14.59
CA GLU A 199 7.83 1.50 -16.04
C GLU A 199 9.32 1.38 -16.42
N TYR A 200 10.04 0.47 -15.79
CA TYR A 200 11.44 0.20 -16.13
C TYR A 200 11.55 -0.60 -17.45
N VAL A 201 11.09 -0.01 -18.55
CA VAL A 201 11.20 -0.51 -19.91
C VAL A 201 11.58 0.67 -20.80
N ASP A 202 12.77 0.65 -21.38
CA ASP A 202 13.34 1.74 -22.18
C ASP A 202 13.44 3.10 -21.44
N ARG A 203 13.49 3.05 -20.11
CA ARG A 203 13.60 4.20 -19.22
C ARG A 203 14.55 3.92 -18.06
N ASN A 204 15.03 4.99 -17.41
CA ASN A 204 15.77 4.84 -16.17
C ASN A 204 14.87 4.29 -15.05
N PHE A 205 15.37 3.29 -14.33
CA PHE A 205 14.60 2.62 -13.26
C PHE A 205 14.19 3.56 -12.12
N GLY A 206 15.01 4.55 -11.80
CA GLY A 206 14.83 5.40 -10.63
C GLY A 206 13.94 6.62 -10.85
N ASP A 207 13.45 6.87 -12.06
CA ASP A 207 12.57 7.98 -12.41
C ASP A 207 11.28 7.53 -13.10
N ALA A 208 10.96 6.26 -12.99
CA ALA A 208 9.84 5.64 -13.69
C ALA A 208 8.83 4.94 -12.77
N GLN A 209 8.92 5.12 -11.46
CA GLN A 209 7.97 4.59 -10.48
C GLN A 209 7.14 5.71 -9.87
N GLY A 210 5.97 5.94 -10.44
CA GLY A 210 5.06 7.01 -10.05
C GLY A 210 3.62 6.53 -9.82
N LEU A 211 2.76 7.48 -9.51
CA LEU A 211 1.34 7.25 -9.28
C LEU A 211 0.54 7.38 -10.58
N TRP A 212 -0.37 6.45 -10.78
CA TRP A 212 -1.26 6.36 -11.92
C TRP A 212 -2.71 6.22 -11.47
N VAL A 213 -3.62 6.49 -12.38
CA VAL A 213 -5.07 6.27 -12.19
C VAL A 213 -5.63 5.48 -13.35
N CYS A 214 -6.68 4.70 -13.09
CA CYS A 214 -7.51 4.09 -14.12
C CYS A 214 -8.97 3.98 -13.67
N ASN A 215 -9.86 3.67 -14.58
CA ASN A 215 -11.22 3.28 -14.24
C ASN A 215 -11.23 1.84 -13.66
N PRO A 216 -12.24 1.47 -12.85
CA PRO A 216 -12.33 0.12 -12.26
C PRO A 216 -12.46 -1.02 -13.27
N ASP A 217 -12.76 -0.72 -14.53
CA ASP A 217 -12.82 -1.67 -15.64
C ASP A 217 -11.49 -1.80 -16.42
N GLY A 218 -10.43 -1.11 -15.98
CA GLY A 218 -9.13 -1.10 -16.63
C GLY A 218 -9.01 -0.17 -17.83
N THR A 219 -9.96 0.72 -18.05
CA THR A 219 -9.85 1.77 -19.07
C THR A 219 -9.26 3.06 -18.50
N GLY A 220 -8.82 3.97 -19.38
CA GLY A 220 -8.43 5.34 -19.00
C GLY A 220 -7.18 5.44 -18.13
N HIS A 221 -6.20 4.55 -18.29
CA HIS A 221 -4.92 4.67 -17.57
C HIS A 221 -4.25 6.00 -17.87
N ALA A 222 -3.93 6.74 -16.80
CA ALA A 222 -3.32 8.06 -16.91
C ALA A 222 -2.37 8.32 -15.74
N LEU A 223 -1.34 9.12 -16.00
CA LEU A 223 -0.42 9.56 -14.98
C LEU A 223 -1.13 10.42 -13.93
N TYR A 224 -0.90 10.12 -12.65
CA TYR A 224 -1.30 10.97 -11.54
C TYR A 224 -0.16 11.88 -11.10
N TRP A 225 0.99 11.34 -10.71
CA TRP A 225 2.19 12.11 -10.34
C TRP A 225 3.45 11.24 -10.34
N GLY A 226 4.59 11.83 -10.71
CA GLY A 226 5.92 11.31 -10.39
C GLY A 226 6.61 10.54 -11.52
N ASN A 227 6.05 10.47 -12.72
CA ASN A 227 6.58 9.67 -13.82
C ASN A 227 7.92 10.17 -14.40
N ASN A 228 8.28 11.46 -14.20
CA ASN A 228 9.58 12.01 -14.55
C ASN A 228 10.26 12.69 -13.33
N THR A 229 9.91 12.25 -12.15
CA THR A 229 10.46 12.76 -10.90
C THR A 229 11.53 11.79 -10.41
N THR A 230 12.78 12.21 -10.41
CA THR A 230 13.96 11.37 -10.14
C THR A 230 14.23 11.14 -8.66
N SER A 231 13.59 11.91 -7.80
CA SER A 231 13.54 11.74 -6.36
C SER A 231 12.17 12.19 -5.86
N PRO A 232 11.46 11.35 -5.10
CA PRO A 232 11.84 10.03 -4.56
C PRO A 232 11.96 8.96 -5.65
N GLY A 233 12.66 7.87 -5.36
CA GLY A 233 12.88 6.76 -6.28
C GLY A 233 11.71 5.80 -6.42
N GLY A 234 10.63 6.03 -5.69
CA GLY A 234 9.36 5.32 -5.79
C GLY A 234 8.30 6.01 -4.96
N VAL A 235 7.06 5.91 -5.39
CA VAL A 235 5.89 6.46 -4.69
C VAL A 235 4.85 5.36 -4.58
N ILE A 236 4.55 4.96 -3.38
CA ILE A 236 3.70 3.80 -3.07
C ILE A 236 2.62 4.15 -2.05
N ASP A 237 1.65 3.28 -1.86
CA ASP A 237 0.59 3.36 -0.83
C ASP A 237 -0.14 4.70 -0.82
N ALA A 238 -0.47 5.23 -2.01
CA ALA A 238 -1.14 6.51 -2.12
C ALA A 238 -2.63 6.39 -1.81
N ARG A 239 -3.15 7.36 -1.04
CA ARG A 239 -4.58 7.50 -0.75
C ARG A 239 -5.01 8.94 -0.95
N THR A 240 -6.12 9.15 -1.63
CA THR A 240 -6.71 10.49 -1.76
C THR A 240 -7.43 10.89 -0.49
N LEU A 241 -7.38 12.19 -0.17
CA LEU A 241 -8.23 12.77 0.85
C LEU A 241 -9.64 12.92 0.28
N SER A 242 -10.66 12.67 1.12
CA SER A 242 -12.04 12.79 0.70
C SER A 242 -12.35 14.25 0.26
N GLN A 243 -13.17 14.40 -0.77
CA GLN A 243 -13.63 15.69 -1.29
C GLN A 243 -12.52 16.71 -1.69
N SER A 244 -11.29 16.24 -1.94
CA SER A 244 -10.18 17.11 -2.32
C SER A 244 -9.40 16.58 -3.52
N HIS A 245 -8.52 17.42 -4.08
CA HIS A 245 -7.54 17.02 -5.12
C HIS A 245 -6.23 16.49 -4.53
N LEU A 246 -6.22 16.31 -3.21
CA LEU A 246 -5.03 15.92 -2.49
C LEU A 246 -4.91 14.41 -2.39
N ALA A 247 -3.67 13.94 -2.44
CA ALA A 247 -3.31 12.57 -2.10
C ALA A 247 -2.13 12.59 -1.13
N ILE A 248 -2.15 11.69 -0.15
CA ILE A 248 -0.99 11.38 0.68
C ILE A 248 -0.37 10.08 0.18
N ALA A 249 0.95 10.02 0.12
CA ALA A 249 1.68 8.84 -0.36
C ALA A 249 2.97 8.63 0.42
N VAL A 250 3.50 7.43 0.37
CA VAL A 250 4.86 7.12 0.84
C VAL A 250 5.84 7.44 -0.27
N PHE A 251 6.76 8.36 0.00
CA PHE A 251 7.91 8.69 -0.83
C PHE A 251 9.07 7.79 -0.43
N GLY A 252 9.30 6.73 -1.17
CA GLY A 252 10.27 5.69 -0.90
C GLY A 252 11.55 5.82 -1.71
N SER A 253 12.53 5.02 -1.37
CA SER A 253 13.73 4.78 -2.17
C SER A 253 13.49 3.60 -3.10
N CYS A 254 14.17 3.57 -4.24
CA CYS A 254 14.11 2.42 -5.14
C CYS A 254 14.68 1.15 -4.46
N HIS A 255 15.79 1.29 -3.74
CA HIS A 255 16.49 0.19 -3.08
C HIS A 255 16.39 0.27 -1.55
N ASP A 256 15.23 -0.03 -1.01
CA ASP A 256 14.99 -0.11 0.44
C ASP A 256 13.73 -0.97 0.71
N ARG A 257 13.21 -0.89 1.93
CA ARG A 257 11.89 -1.40 2.31
C ARG A 257 10.79 -0.45 1.81
N PRO A 258 9.53 -0.88 1.85
CA PRO A 258 8.37 -0.09 1.40
C PRO A 258 8.00 1.03 2.38
N TRP A 259 8.94 1.80 2.80
CA TRP A 259 8.79 2.91 3.72
C TRP A 259 9.54 4.16 3.23
N GLY A 260 9.22 5.31 3.82
CA GLY A 260 9.91 6.52 3.44
C GLY A 260 9.39 7.77 4.14
N ALA A 261 9.48 8.89 3.46
CA ALA A 261 8.80 10.11 3.87
C ALA A 261 7.32 10.04 3.48
N LEU A 262 6.45 10.79 4.16
CA LEU A 262 5.12 11.07 3.61
C LEU A 262 5.18 12.30 2.72
N GLY A 263 4.42 12.29 1.64
CA GLY A 263 4.21 13.42 0.76
C GLY A 263 2.74 13.71 0.55
N LEU A 264 2.35 14.98 0.70
CA LEU A 264 1.03 15.48 0.35
C LEU A 264 1.09 16.12 -1.03
N ILE A 265 0.36 15.56 -1.97
CA ILE A 265 0.39 15.92 -3.39
C ILE A 265 -0.94 16.57 -3.77
N ASP A 266 -0.87 17.73 -4.41
CA ASP A 266 -2.00 18.41 -5.05
C ASP A 266 -1.91 18.21 -6.57
N ARG A 267 -2.68 17.27 -7.09
CA ARG A 267 -2.71 16.93 -8.53
C ARG A 267 -3.10 18.11 -9.42
N SER A 268 -3.85 19.07 -8.90
CA SER A 268 -4.26 20.26 -9.67
C SER A 268 -3.10 21.16 -10.07
N ARG A 269 -1.95 21.06 -9.36
CA ARG A 269 -0.76 21.88 -9.58
C ARG A 269 0.25 21.28 -10.57
N GLY A 270 0.03 20.06 -11.02
CA GLY A 270 0.90 19.40 -11.99
C GLY A 270 1.04 17.90 -11.78
N VAL A 271 1.90 17.29 -12.60
CA VAL A 271 2.08 15.82 -12.65
C VAL A 271 3.48 15.36 -12.24
N ASP A 272 4.42 16.29 -12.09
CA ASP A 272 5.83 15.97 -11.81
C ASP A 272 6.49 17.04 -10.94
N GLY A 273 7.59 16.63 -10.30
CA GLY A 273 8.46 17.51 -9.56
C GLY A 273 7.88 18.07 -8.27
N LEU A 274 8.45 19.19 -7.84
CA LEU A 274 8.16 19.78 -6.53
C LEU A 274 6.83 20.55 -6.49
N GLU A 275 6.42 21.18 -7.58
CA GLU A 275 5.27 22.11 -7.59
C GLU A 275 3.97 21.50 -7.04
N PRO A 276 3.61 20.22 -7.35
CA PRO A 276 2.45 19.56 -6.76
C PRO A 276 2.63 19.17 -5.29
N VAL A 277 3.86 19.10 -4.76
CA VAL A 277 4.11 18.62 -3.40
C VAL A 277 3.93 19.75 -2.40
N LEU A 278 2.80 19.74 -1.70
CA LEU A 278 2.47 20.78 -0.71
C LEU A 278 3.29 20.66 0.56
N ARG A 279 3.56 19.45 1.00
CA ARG A 279 4.25 19.17 2.26
C ARG A 279 4.85 17.76 2.27
N THR A 280 5.93 17.60 3.03
CA THR A 280 6.49 16.28 3.36
C THR A 280 6.67 16.12 4.87
N TRP A 281 6.70 14.87 5.32
CA TRP A 281 7.08 14.49 6.68
C TRP A 281 8.22 13.46 6.59
N PRO A 282 9.45 13.82 7.02
CA PRO A 282 9.84 15.12 7.62
C PRO A 282 9.84 16.25 6.60
N ALA A 283 9.59 17.49 7.07
CA ALA A 283 9.49 18.67 6.20
C ALA A 283 10.76 18.92 5.35
N ALA A 284 11.93 18.62 5.88
CA ALA A 284 13.21 18.77 5.17
C ALA A 284 13.30 17.88 3.90
N PHE A 285 12.50 16.84 3.78
CA PHE A 285 12.49 15.98 2.60
C PHE A 285 11.97 16.69 1.35
N THR A 286 11.17 17.74 1.48
CA THR A 286 10.72 18.57 0.36
C THR A 286 11.88 19.03 -0.55
N ASN A 287 13.03 19.35 0.04
CA ASN A 287 14.23 19.76 -0.69
C ASN A 287 14.90 18.61 -1.49
N ARG A 288 14.44 17.39 -1.32
CA ARG A 288 14.95 16.21 -2.03
C ARG A 288 14.16 15.88 -3.28
N ILE A 289 12.99 16.49 -3.49
CA ILE A 289 12.16 16.27 -4.68
C ILE A 289 12.86 16.86 -5.90
N LYS A 290 13.08 16.06 -6.93
CA LYS A 290 13.84 16.43 -8.12
C LYS A 290 13.29 15.81 -9.39
N THR A 291 13.46 16.53 -10.50
CA THR A 291 13.17 16.10 -11.87
C THR A 291 14.43 15.90 -12.70
N ALA A 292 15.60 16.11 -12.13
CA ALA A 292 16.89 15.95 -12.81
C ALA A 292 17.95 15.36 -11.88
N GLY A 293 18.93 14.69 -12.46
CA GLY A 293 19.96 13.96 -11.72
C GLY A 293 19.48 12.59 -11.24
N GLN A 294 20.25 11.96 -10.37
CA GLN A 294 19.91 10.64 -9.79
C GLN A 294 19.96 10.75 -8.28
N ASP A 295 18.82 10.62 -7.62
CA ASP A 295 18.67 10.56 -6.15
C ASP A 295 17.54 9.61 -5.75
N PHE A 296 17.48 8.46 -6.42
CA PHE A 296 16.43 7.46 -6.27
C PHE A 296 16.45 6.71 -4.91
N ASP A 297 17.50 6.89 -4.11
CA ASP A 297 17.63 6.33 -2.76
C ASP A 297 17.62 7.42 -1.67
N SER A 298 16.96 8.52 -1.94
CA SER A 298 16.94 9.72 -1.09
C SER A 298 16.40 9.51 0.32
N THR A 299 15.57 8.48 0.55
CA THR A 299 14.94 8.22 1.87
C THR A 299 15.70 7.21 2.73
N VAL A 300 16.70 6.50 2.19
CA VAL A 300 17.44 5.44 2.92
C VAL A 300 17.97 5.94 4.27
N ARG A 301 18.45 7.19 4.33
CA ARG A 301 19.06 7.79 5.53
C ARG A 301 18.08 8.53 6.44
N LEU A 302 16.79 8.50 6.17
CA LEU A 302 15.80 9.09 7.07
C LEU A 302 15.76 8.33 8.39
N THR A 303 15.72 9.05 9.50
CA THR A 303 15.61 8.49 10.85
C THR A 303 14.18 8.15 11.21
N CYS A 304 13.22 8.89 10.68
CA CYS A 304 11.80 8.61 10.82
C CYS A 304 11.25 8.23 9.44
N LYS A 305 10.61 7.08 9.36
CA LYS A 305 10.01 6.55 8.13
C LYS A 305 8.58 6.13 8.40
N TYR A 306 7.76 6.21 7.38
CA TYR A 306 6.31 5.96 7.42
C TYR A 306 5.94 4.87 6.41
N GLU A 307 4.87 4.15 6.70
CA GLU A 307 4.23 3.14 5.86
C GLU A 307 2.72 3.32 5.91
N ASP A 308 2.00 2.83 4.94
CA ASP A 308 0.54 2.66 4.90
C ASP A 308 -0.27 3.89 5.42
N PRO A 309 -0.13 5.08 4.82
CA PRO A 309 -0.86 6.25 5.28
C PRO A 309 -2.35 6.09 5.05
N HIS A 310 -3.16 6.46 6.05
CA HIS A 310 -4.61 6.44 5.93
C HIS A 310 -5.20 7.78 6.40
N PRO A 311 -5.67 8.64 5.49
CA PRO A 311 -6.29 9.91 5.88
C PRO A 311 -7.65 9.65 6.53
N LEU A 312 -7.93 10.35 7.62
CA LEU A 312 -9.19 10.23 8.36
C LEU A 312 -10.23 11.27 7.92
N ASP A 313 -9.78 12.44 7.47
CA ASP A 313 -10.60 13.48 6.84
C ASP A 313 -9.73 14.38 5.94
N ASP A 314 -10.30 15.50 5.47
CA ASP A 314 -9.67 16.45 4.54
C ASP A 314 -8.77 17.49 5.22
N ARG A 315 -8.63 17.46 6.55
CA ARG A 315 -7.98 18.51 7.38
C ARG A 315 -6.72 18.04 8.07
#